data_36ae8f8dd66ef036012a6c621ccffd80
#
_entry.id   36ae8f8dd66ef036012a6c621ccffd80
#
_cell.length_a   1.000
_cell.length_b   1.000
_cell.length_c   1.000
_cell.angle_alpha   90.00
_cell.angle_beta   90.00
_cell.angle_gamma   90.00
#
_symmetry.space_group_name_H-M   'P 1'
#
loop_
_entity.id
_entity.type
_entity.pdbx_description
1 polymer ?
#
loop_
_entity_poly.entity_id
_entity_poly.type
_entity_poly.pdbx_seq_one_letter_code
_entity_poly.pdbx_strand_id
1 'polypeptide(L)'
;MKKFILLAVLFLFLAIPTVPSTAVGIGVSREPLGAFKITAYHGSQVKGRKQAVTASGKIAAAGRTIAVDPRVIPMGTVVEIEGIGTRIAEDTGKDIKGKWIDLYATSLHEARKFGVKRKQVYIVKGG
;
A
#
# COMPACT_ATOMS: atom_id res chain seq x y z
N MET A 1 47.13 -47.26 -40.07
CA MET A 1 46.27 -46.09 -40.30
C MET A 1 45.00 -46.28 -39.47
N LYS A 2 44.85 -45.52 -38.40
CA LYS A 2 43.65 -45.58 -37.60
C LYS A 2 42.65 -44.57 -38.15
N LYS A 3 41.49 -45.07 -38.64
CA LYS A 3 40.40 -44.23 -39.08
C LYS A 3 39.62 -43.77 -37.84
N PHE A 4 39.69 -42.51 -37.52
CA PHE A 4 38.82 -41.92 -36.51
C PHE A 4 37.43 -41.70 -37.13
N ILE A 5 36.46 -42.48 -36.65
CA ILE A 5 35.04 -42.24 -36.97
C ILE A 5 34.56 -41.13 -36.04
N LEU A 6 34.40 -39.92 -36.60
CA LEU A 6 33.79 -38.80 -35.88
C LEU A 6 32.27 -39.06 -35.79
N LEU A 7 31.82 -39.48 -34.62
CA LEU A 7 30.38 -39.62 -34.33
C LEU A 7 29.80 -38.24 -34.10
N ALA A 8 29.18 -37.65 -35.11
CA ALA A 8 28.44 -36.43 -34.96
C ALA A 8 27.15 -36.73 -34.19
N VAL A 9 27.14 -36.37 -32.90
CA VAL A 9 25.92 -36.41 -32.09
C VAL A 9 25.08 -35.19 -32.48
N LEU A 10 24.05 -35.48 -33.30
CA LEU A 10 23.05 -34.47 -33.65
C LEU A 10 22.15 -34.24 -32.47
N PHE A 11 22.42 -33.15 -31.70
CA PHE A 11 21.49 -32.68 -30.69
C PHE A 11 20.25 -32.09 -31.37
N LEU A 12 19.22 -32.91 -31.46
CA LEU A 12 17.89 -32.43 -31.87
C LEU A 12 17.33 -31.58 -30.74
N PHE A 13 17.49 -30.25 -30.82
CA PHE A 13 16.79 -29.30 -29.95
C PHE A 13 15.29 -29.39 -30.28
N LEU A 14 14.54 -30.17 -29.51
CA LEU A 14 13.10 -30.05 -29.49
C LEU A 14 12.79 -28.69 -28.84
N ALA A 15 12.37 -27.72 -29.64
CA ALA A 15 11.80 -26.49 -29.15
C ALA A 15 10.52 -26.82 -28.40
N ILE A 16 10.58 -26.76 -27.07
CA ILE A 16 9.38 -26.84 -26.24
C ILE A 16 8.60 -25.56 -26.52
N PRO A 17 7.36 -25.59 -26.99
CA PRO A 17 6.57 -24.39 -27.16
C PRO A 17 6.37 -23.81 -25.77
N THR A 18 6.96 -22.66 -25.52
CA THR A 18 6.65 -21.84 -24.34
C THR A 18 5.22 -21.36 -24.50
N VAL A 19 4.30 -22.02 -23.84
CA VAL A 19 2.93 -21.54 -23.69
C VAL A 19 3.04 -20.20 -22.95
N PRO A 20 2.58 -19.07 -23.53
CA PRO A 20 2.53 -17.84 -22.77
C PRO A 20 1.61 -18.09 -21.58
N SER A 21 2.16 -18.08 -20.39
CA SER A 21 1.38 -18.05 -19.16
C SER A 21 0.62 -16.71 -19.16
N THR A 22 -0.58 -16.73 -19.71
CA THR A 22 -1.57 -15.71 -19.43
C THR A 22 -1.96 -15.88 -17.96
N ALA A 23 -1.12 -15.39 -17.07
CA ALA A 23 -1.56 -15.08 -15.74
C ALA A 23 -2.69 -14.07 -15.90
N VAL A 24 -3.93 -14.54 -15.76
CA VAL A 24 -5.07 -13.69 -15.45
C VAL A 24 -4.77 -13.14 -14.07
N GLY A 25 -3.88 -12.16 -14.01
CA GLY A 25 -3.68 -11.37 -12.83
C GLY A 25 -4.98 -10.62 -12.59
N ILE A 26 -5.62 -10.88 -11.47
CA ILE A 26 -6.61 -9.95 -10.90
C ILE A 26 -5.84 -8.64 -10.82
N GLY A 27 -6.09 -7.76 -11.78
CA GLY A 27 -5.26 -6.59 -12.02
C GLY A 27 -5.54 -5.54 -10.95
N VAL A 28 -4.79 -5.59 -9.85
CA VAL A 28 -4.73 -4.46 -8.93
C VAL A 28 -3.99 -3.33 -9.66
N SER A 29 -4.71 -2.29 -10.03
CA SER A 29 -4.11 -1.10 -10.64
C SER A 29 -3.75 -0.08 -9.56
N ARG A 30 -2.69 0.68 -9.81
CA ARG A 30 -2.22 1.76 -8.94
C ARG A 30 -2.26 3.08 -9.69
N GLU A 31 -2.99 4.03 -9.16
CA GLU A 31 -3.07 5.38 -9.72
C GLU A 31 -2.26 6.34 -8.84
N PRO A 32 -1.22 7.01 -9.37
CA PRO A 32 -0.40 7.90 -8.57
C PRO A 32 -1.16 9.17 -8.18
N LEU A 33 -1.09 9.54 -6.90
CA LEU A 33 -1.59 10.81 -6.37
C LEU A 33 -0.47 11.84 -6.17
N GLY A 34 0.78 11.42 -6.21
CA GLY A 34 1.95 12.24 -5.95
C GLY A 34 2.46 12.15 -4.51
N ALA A 35 3.31 13.11 -4.14
CA ALA A 35 3.94 13.14 -2.82
C ALA A 35 3.03 13.77 -1.78
N PHE A 36 2.91 13.11 -0.63
CA PHE A 36 2.14 13.55 0.55
C PHE A 36 3.05 13.75 1.75
N LYS A 37 2.68 14.70 2.60
CA LYS A 37 3.18 14.76 3.97
C LYS A 37 2.55 13.61 4.76
N ILE A 38 3.36 12.82 5.45
CA ILE A 38 2.93 11.71 6.27
C ILE A 38 3.32 11.98 7.72
N THR A 39 2.35 11.94 8.61
CA THR A 39 2.49 12.05 10.06
C THR A 39 1.78 10.89 10.73
N ALA A 40 1.84 10.81 12.04
CA ALA A 40 1.11 9.81 12.80
C ALA A 40 0.42 10.44 14.01
N TYR A 41 -0.73 9.88 14.38
CA TYR A 41 -1.51 10.29 15.54
C TYR A 41 -1.97 9.08 16.34
N HIS A 42 -2.31 9.34 17.61
CA HIS A 42 -3.02 8.39 18.43
C HIS A 42 -4.22 9.10 19.01
N GLY A 43 -5.41 8.58 18.76
CA GLY A 43 -6.64 9.16 19.27
C GLY A 43 -6.66 9.11 20.80
N SER A 44 -6.85 10.26 21.45
CA SER A 44 -7.19 10.28 22.86
C SER A 44 -8.52 9.52 23.03
N GLN A 45 -8.52 8.56 23.93
CA GLN A 45 -9.77 7.86 24.28
C GLN A 45 -10.79 8.91 24.76
N VAL A 46 -11.89 9.00 24.07
CA VAL A 46 -13.02 9.78 24.56
C VAL A 46 -13.39 9.20 25.91
N LYS A 47 -13.47 10.05 26.94
CA LYS A 47 -13.73 9.66 28.31
C LYS A 47 -14.86 8.63 28.37
N GLY A 48 -14.58 7.42 28.85
CA GLY A 48 -15.53 6.30 28.92
C GLY A 48 -15.55 5.34 27.71
N ARG A 49 -14.78 5.56 26.65
CA ARG A 49 -14.62 4.61 25.53
C ARG A 49 -13.23 4.01 25.53
N LYS A 50 -13.17 2.69 25.45
CA LYS A 50 -11.89 1.94 25.39
C LYS A 50 -11.20 2.00 24.02
N GLN A 51 -11.88 2.53 22.98
CA GLN A 51 -11.41 2.50 21.59
C GLN A 51 -11.69 3.84 20.90
N ALA A 52 -10.75 4.26 20.07
CA ALA A 52 -10.92 5.45 19.23
C ALA A 52 -11.88 5.15 18.07
N VAL A 53 -12.91 5.96 17.91
CA VAL A 53 -13.86 5.89 16.79
C VAL A 53 -13.51 6.97 15.79
N THR A 54 -13.39 6.58 14.53
CA THR A 54 -13.04 7.46 13.40
C THR A 54 -14.25 8.29 12.93
N ALA A 55 -14.02 9.28 12.08
CA ALA A 55 -15.08 10.07 11.46
C ALA A 55 -16.06 9.23 10.63
N SER A 56 -15.59 8.12 10.07
CA SER A 56 -16.47 7.15 9.35
C SER A 56 -17.25 6.21 10.25
N GLY A 57 -17.10 6.32 11.58
CA GLY A 57 -17.77 5.46 12.57
C GLY A 57 -17.07 4.13 12.81
N LYS A 58 -15.92 3.89 12.23
CA LYS A 58 -15.15 2.66 12.44
C LYS A 58 -14.22 2.79 13.65
N ILE A 59 -13.87 1.67 14.25
CA ILE A 59 -12.84 1.62 15.27
C ILE A 59 -11.48 1.78 14.58
N ALA A 60 -10.70 2.77 15.02
CA ALA A 60 -9.37 3.01 14.49
C ALA A 60 -8.43 1.84 14.79
N ALA A 61 -7.63 1.45 13.81
CA ALA A 61 -6.64 0.39 13.95
C ALA A 61 -5.32 0.80 13.32
N ALA A 62 -4.23 0.62 14.07
CA ALA A 62 -2.88 0.80 13.55
C ALA A 62 -2.63 -0.20 12.39
N GLY A 63 -1.93 0.23 11.38
CA GLY A 63 -1.72 -0.56 10.17
C GLY A 63 -2.86 -0.50 9.14
N ARG A 64 -4.00 0.07 9.47
CA ARG A 64 -5.16 0.21 8.57
C ARG A 64 -5.64 1.64 8.44
N THR A 65 -5.94 2.29 9.53
CA THR A 65 -6.64 3.59 9.56
C THR A 65 -5.72 4.75 9.28
N ILE A 66 -6.15 5.63 8.37
CA ILE A 66 -5.54 6.93 8.15
C ILE A 66 -6.58 8.04 8.17
N ALA A 67 -6.17 9.21 8.67
CA ALA A 67 -6.90 10.45 8.53
C ALA A 67 -6.44 11.19 7.28
N VAL A 68 -7.38 11.71 6.51
CA VAL A 68 -7.15 12.39 5.23
C VAL A 68 -8.04 13.61 5.07
N ASP A 69 -7.75 14.43 4.07
CA ASP A 69 -8.70 15.39 3.55
C ASP A 69 -9.64 14.66 2.54
N PRO A 70 -10.93 14.50 2.86
CA PRO A 70 -11.85 13.73 2.01
C PRO A 70 -12.10 14.38 0.64
N ARG A 71 -11.71 15.64 0.46
CA ARG A 71 -11.73 16.30 -0.85
C ARG A 71 -10.58 15.85 -1.77
N VAL A 72 -9.51 15.32 -1.17
CA VAL A 72 -8.32 14.81 -1.90
C VAL A 72 -8.35 13.30 -2.00
N ILE A 73 -8.64 12.62 -0.89
CA ILE A 73 -8.80 11.16 -0.83
C ILE A 73 -10.19 10.88 -0.24
N PRO A 74 -11.16 10.44 -1.05
CA PRO A 74 -12.49 10.12 -0.54
C PRO A 74 -12.46 9.05 0.55
N MET A 75 -13.39 9.15 1.51
CA MET A 75 -13.52 8.17 2.59
C MET A 75 -13.75 6.77 2.02
N GLY A 76 -13.11 5.78 2.60
CA GLY A 76 -13.14 4.38 2.15
C GLY A 76 -12.13 4.04 1.06
N THR A 77 -11.42 5.00 0.52
CA THR A 77 -10.38 4.76 -0.48
C THR A 77 -9.22 3.98 0.10
N VAL A 78 -8.80 2.95 -0.61
CA VAL A 78 -7.58 2.20 -0.29
C VAL A 78 -6.40 2.86 -0.99
N VAL A 79 -5.38 3.21 -0.23
CA VAL A 79 -4.15 3.79 -0.75
C VAL A 79 -2.94 2.95 -0.37
N GLU A 80 -1.92 2.98 -1.21
CA GLU A 80 -0.59 2.48 -0.89
C GLU A 80 0.34 3.66 -0.67
N ILE A 81 1.04 3.65 0.45
CA ILE A 81 2.03 4.67 0.81
C ILE A 81 3.40 4.02 0.69
N GLU A 82 4.26 4.60 -0.13
CA GLU A 82 5.61 4.10 -0.39
C GLU A 82 6.40 3.87 0.90
N GLY A 83 6.93 2.64 1.05
CA GLY A 83 7.71 2.23 2.22
C GLY A 83 6.90 2.03 3.52
N ILE A 84 5.57 2.23 3.49
CA ILE A 84 4.68 2.10 4.65
C ILE A 84 3.63 1.00 4.41
N GLY A 85 3.09 0.90 3.18
CA GLY A 85 2.12 -0.11 2.80
C GLY A 85 0.70 0.43 2.63
N THR A 86 -0.23 -0.50 2.53
CA THR A 86 -1.64 -0.23 2.25
C THR A 86 -2.39 0.30 3.48
N ARG A 87 -3.22 1.31 3.28
CA ARG A 87 -4.07 1.94 4.31
C ARG A 87 -5.45 2.27 3.75
N ILE A 88 -6.40 2.53 4.63
CA ILE A 88 -7.77 2.89 4.29
C ILE A 88 -8.11 4.25 4.87
N ALA A 89 -8.65 5.14 4.04
CA ALA A 89 -9.13 6.44 4.46
C ALA A 89 -10.42 6.28 5.29
N GLU A 90 -10.30 6.29 6.60
CA GLU A 90 -11.40 6.06 7.54
C GLU A 90 -11.64 7.24 8.48
N ASP A 91 -10.71 8.17 8.53
CA ASP A 91 -10.77 9.29 9.47
C ASP A 91 -10.49 10.63 8.79
N THR A 92 -10.84 11.69 9.49
CA THR A 92 -10.52 13.08 9.11
C THR A 92 -9.89 13.78 10.30
N GLY A 93 -9.17 14.86 10.05
CA GLY A 93 -8.65 15.71 11.10
C GLY A 93 -8.90 17.19 10.76
N LYS A 94 -9.16 18.03 11.78
CA LYS A 94 -9.40 19.45 11.59
C LYS A 94 -8.28 20.13 10.77
N ASP A 95 -7.04 19.72 11.00
CA ASP A 95 -5.86 20.32 10.38
C ASP A 95 -5.35 19.49 9.18
N ILE A 96 -5.88 18.30 8.96
CA ILE A 96 -5.45 17.40 7.87
C ILE A 96 -6.10 17.85 6.58
N LYS A 97 -5.41 18.73 5.85
CA LYS A 97 -5.89 19.34 4.60
C LYS A 97 -4.90 19.14 3.45
N GLY A 98 -5.44 18.97 2.25
CA GLY A 98 -4.64 18.80 1.04
C GLY A 98 -3.89 17.46 1.01
N LYS A 99 -2.66 17.48 0.51
CA LYS A 99 -1.80 16.29 0.41
C LYS A 99 -1.11 15.97 1.74
N TRP A 100 -1.90 15.60 2.71
CA TRP A 100 -1.47 15.22 4.04
C TRP A 100 -2.22 13.97 4.49
N ILE A 101 -1.49 12.97 4.95
CA ILE A 101 -2.02 11.73 5.54
C ILE A 101 -1.50 11.60 6.96
N ASP A 102 -2.38 11.29 7.90
CA ASP A 102 -2.05 11.06 9.30
C ASP A 102 -2.36 9.60 9.67
N LEU A 103 -1.31 8.84 9.98
CA LEU A 103 -1.40 7.41 10.28
C LEU A 103 -1.87 7.19 11.71
N TYR A 104 -2.87 6.35 11.91
CA TYR A 104 -3.23 5.93 13.26
C TYR A 104 -2.14 5.02 13.84
N ALA A 105 -1.56 5.41 14.96
CA ALA A 105 -0.49 4.68 15.65
C ALA A 105 -1.02 3.94 16.88
N THR A 106 -0.29 2.94 17.33
CA THR A 106 -0.65 2.13 18.51
C THR A 106 -0.60 2.89 19.82
N SER A 107 0.20 3.96 19.87
CA SER A 107 0.37 4.81 21.06
C SER A 107 0.81 6.21 20.66
N LEU A 108 0.68 7.14 21.61
CA LEU A 108 1.20 8.50 21.44
C LEU A 108 2.73 8.51 21.29
N HIS A 109 3.43 7.59 21.97
CA HIS A 109 4.87 7.44 21.84
C HIS A 109 5.27 7.06 20.40
N GLU A 110 4.61 6.07 19.82
CA GLU A 110 4.87 5.66 18.43
C GLU A 110 4.50 6.77 17.44
N ALA A 111 3.42 7.48 17.66
CA ALA A 111 3.05 8.63 16.83
C ALA A 111 4.13 9.72 16.84
N ARG A 112 4.64 10.07 17.99
CA ARG A 112 5.72 11.07 18.13
C ARG A 112 7.02 10.59 17.51
N LYS A 113 7.38 9.33 17.70
CA LYS A 113 8.58 8.70 17.13
C LYS A 113 8.55 8.68 15.61
N PHE A 114 7.38 8.51 15.00
CA PHE A 114 7.23 8.50 13.55
C PHE A 114 7.70 9.81 12.92
N GLY A 115 7.37 10.95 13.52
CA GLY A 115 7.72 12.27 13.03
C GLY A 115 6.97 12.66 11.75
N VAL A 116 7.66 13.36 10.85
CA VAL A 116 7.12 13.86 9.59
C VAL A 116 7.96 13.27 8.44
N LYS A 117 7.29 12.66 7.47
CA LYS A 117 7.92 12.10 6.27
C LYS A 117 7.22 12.60 5.01
N ARG A 118 7.89 12.47 3.87
CA ARG A 118 7.31 12.74 2.56
C ARG A 118 7.40 11.49 1.72
N LYS A 119 6.26 10.99 1.22
CA LYS A 119 6.16 9.71 0.52
C LYS A 119 5.23 9.82 -0.68
N GLN A 120 5.51 9.03 -1.71
CA GLN A 120 4.58 8.83 -2.81
C GLN A 120 3.36 8.02 -2.37
N VAL A 121 2.20 8.41 -2.86
CA VAL A 121 0.92 7.78 -2.53
C VAL A 121 0.21 7.38 -3.82
N TYR A 122 -0.40 6.21 -3.80
CA TYR A 122 -1.12 5.63 -4.92
C TYR A 122 -2.51 5.19 -4.47
N ILE A 123 -3.53 5.44 -5.29
CA ILE A 123 -4.84 4.79 -5.10
C ILE A 123 -4.72 3.35 -5.59
N VAL A 124 -5.21 2.41 -4.79
CA VAL A 124 -5.31 1.00 -5.15
C VAL A 124 -6.73 0.73 -5.62
N LYS A 125 -6.86 0.34 -6.89
CA LYS A 125 -8.14 -0.06 -7.49
C LYS A 125 -8.13 -1.57 -7.66
N GLY A 126 -9.08 -2.25 -7.06
CA GLY A 126 -9.37 -3.65 -7.35
C GLY A 126 -9.94 -3.79 -8.77
N GLY A 127 -9.50 -4.83 -9.46
CA GLY A 127 -10.10 -5.20 -10.74
C GLY A 127 -11.45 -5.90 -10.52
#